data_d9c090858d7155bf4f4edeed73f853b8
#
_entry.id   d9c090858d7155bf4f4edeed73f853b8
#
_cell.length_a   1.000
_cell.length_b   1.000
_cell.length_c   1.000
_cell.angle_alpha   90.00
_cell.angle_beta   90.00
_cell.angle_gamma   90.00
#
_symmetry.space_group_name_H-M   'P 1'
#
loop_
_entity.id
_entity.type
_entity.pdbx_description
1 polymer ?
#
loop_
_entity_poly.entity_id
_entity_poly.type
_entity_poly.pdbx_seq_one_letter_code
_entity_poly.pdbx_strand_id
1 'polypeptide(L)'
;MALIAPSLLAADLARLGEALETIKATGASLVHVDVMDGHFVPDITVGQPVVASLRKATDLVLDVHLLIERPERYVADFVEAGADRLSVHIEATPHLHRALDLIRGRGAKAGVALNPATPIESLAEVWGEIDFVNVLTADPALDEAAFIPASVAKVRAASQAREEHRLGFVLQVEGGVTAANLEELARAGADILVVGSAIFKSVDPQTQLSTMMRKAAGMGLTSKV
;
A
#
# COMPACT_ATOMS: atom_id res chain seq x y z
N MET A 1 5.91 3.16 15.30
CA MET A 1 4.93 4.22 14.96
C MET A 1 4.52 3.97 13.52
N ALA A 2 3.24 3.67 13.27
CA ALA A 2 2.78 3.38 11.92
C ALA A 2 2.27 4.67 11.23
N LEU A 3 2.48 4.76 9.91
CA LEU A 3 1.93 5.82 9.05
C LEU A 3 0.59 5.37 8.47
N ILE A 4 -0.27 6.33 8.14
CA ILE A 4 -1.50 6.07 7.37
C ILE A 4 -1.26 6.53 5.92
N ALA A 5 -1.53 5.64 4.97
CA ALA A 5 -1.55 5.91 3.53
C ALA A 5 -3.03 5.94 3.07
N PRO A 6 -3.62 7.12 2.85
CA PRO A 6 -4.98 7.20 2.30
C PRO A 6 -5.02 6.66 0.87
N SER A 7 -5.89 5.64 0.59
CA SER A 7 -6.08 5.12 -0.76
C SER A 7 -7.14 5.93 -1.50
N LEU A 8 -6.75 6.50 -2.64
CA LEU A 8 -7.61 7.29 -3.51
C LEU A 8 -8.70 6.47 -4.22
N LEU A 9 -8.58 5.15 -4.24
CA LEU A 9 -9.60 4.27 -4.84
C LEU A 9 -10.99 4.49 -4.22
N ALA A 10 -11.03 4.81 -2.92
CA ALA A 10 -12.29 5.05 -2.22
C ALA A 10 -12.78 6.52 -2.25
N ALA A 11 -12.00 7.42 -2.86
CA ALA A 11 -12.38 8.81 -3.06
C ALA A 11 -13.29 8.98 -4.28
N ASP A 12 -13.83 10.19 -4.47
CA ASP A 12 -14.50 10.55 -5.73
C ASP A 12 -13.44 10.73 -6.83
N LEU A 13 -13.36 9.78 -7.74
CA LEU A 13 -12.36 9.77 -8.83
C LEU A 13 -12.51 10.97 -9.79
N ALA A 14 -13.67 11.62 -9.83
CA ALA A 14 -13.87 12.86 -10.60
C ALA A 14 -13.28 14.08 -9.88
N ARG A 15 -12.93 13.98 -8.59
CA ARG A 15 -12.45 15.08 -7.74
C ARG A 15 -11.20 14.73 -6.92
N LEU A 16 -10.27 14.00 -7.52
CA LEU A 16 -9.04 13.58 -6.84
C LEU A 16 -8.19 14.73 -6.30
N GLY A 17 -8.23 15.91 -6.97
CA GLY A 17 -7.57 17.12 -6.47
C GLY A 17 -8.07 17.56 -5.09
N GLU A 18 -9.39 17.51 -4.85
CA GLU A 18 -9.99 17.83 -3.54
C GLU A 18 -9.60 16.79 -2.48
N ALA A 19 -9.52 15.52 -2.86
CA ALA A 19 -9.03 14.47 -1.98
C ALA A 19 -7.57 14.70 -1.56
N LEU A 20 -6.70 15.11 -2.50
CA LEU A 20 -5.31 15.48 -2.19
C LEU A 20 -5.21 16.65 -1.22
N GLU A 21 -6.02 17.72 -1.41
CA GLU A 21 -6.03 18.86 -0.48
C GLU A 21 -6.50 18.42 0.92
N THR A 22 -7.51 17.54 1.01
CA THR A 22 -7.96 16.96 2.28
C THR A 22 -6.82 16.18 2.96
N ILE A 23 -6.08 15.37 2.21
CA ILE A 23 -4.94 14.60 2.73
C ILE A 23 -3.83 15.53 3.22
N LYS A 24 -3.41 16.51 2.41
CA LYS A 24 -2.38 17.50 2.76
C LYS A 24 -2.71 18.27 4.03
N ALA A 25 -3.97 18.68 4.19
CA ALA A 25 -4.42 19.41 5.37
C ALA A 25 -4.25 18.65 6.68
N THR A 26 -4.12 17.32 6.64
CA THR A 26 -3.86 16.49 7.85
C THR A 26 -2.38 16.32 8.18
N GLY A 27 -1.48 16.72 7.29
CA GLY A 27 -0.04 16.48 7.41
C GLY A 27 0.40 15.06 7.05
N ALA A 28 -0.44 14.27 6.37
CA ALA A 28 -0.04 12.98 5.81
C ALA A 28 1.07 13.18 4.76
N SER A 29 2.03 12.27 4.70
CA SER A 29 3.21 12.38 3.85
C SER A 29 3.13 11.56 2.55
N LEU A 30 2.16 10.66 2.44
CA LEU A 30 2.00 9.78 1.29
C LEU A 30 0.52 9.55 0.97
N VAL A 31 0.27 9.12 -0.26
CA VAL A 31 -1.04 8.76 -0.78
C VAL A 31 -0.93 7.47 -1.57
N HIS A 32 -1.90 6.57 -1.45
CA HIS A 32 -1.94 5.29 -2.13
C HIS A 32 -2.84 5.31 -3.34
N VAL A 33 -2.40 4.67 -4.43
CA VAL A 33 -3.10 4.63 -5.73
C VAL A 33 -3.15 3.20 -6.24
N ASP A 34 -4.35 2.61 -6.25
CA ASP A 34 -4.61 1.26 -6.76
C ASP A 34 -4.91 1.29 -8.26
N VAL A 35 -4.07 0.62 -9.03
CA VAL A 35 -4.21 0.46 -10.49
C VAL A 35 -4.66 -0.95 -10.80
N MET A 36 -5.82 -1.08 -11.41
CA MET A 36 -6.46 -2.35 -11.75
C MET A 36 -6.80 -2.40 -13.25
N ASP A 37 -6.60 -3.56 -13.88
CA ASP A 37 -6.71 -3.73 -15.34
C ASP A 37 -7.89 -4.61 -15.81
N GLY A 38 -8.69 -5.11 -14.89
CA GLY A 38 -9.80 -6.01 -15.20
C GLY A 38 -9.36 -7.44 -15.56
N HIS A 39 -8.06 -7.79 -15.37
CA HIS A 39 -7.51 -9.12 -15.62
C HIS A 39 -6.99 -9.77 -14.35
N PHE A 40 -6.07 -9.13 -13.65
CA PHE A 40 -5.57 -9.64 -12.37
C PHE A 40 -6.65 -9.59 -11.29
N VAL A 41 -7.44 -8.53 -11.29
CA VAL A 41 -8.68 -8.38 -10.51
C VAL A 41 -9.81 -7.94 -11.45
N PRO A 42 -11.10 -8.16 -11.11
CA PRO A 42 -12.20 -7.90 -12.04
C PRO A 42 -12.46 -6.42 -12.31
N ASP A 43 -11.97 -5.51 -11.47
CA ASP A 43 -12.17 -4.07 -11.59
C ASP A 43 -11.19 -3.42 -12.57
N ILE A 44 -11.61 -2.30 -13.18
CA ILE A 44 -10.76 -1.37 -13.94
C ILE A 44 -10.83 -0.02 -13.21
N THR A 45 -9.68 0.54 -12.81
CA THR A 45 -9.64 1.78 -12.03
C THR A 45 -8.99 2.93 -12.80
N VAL A 46 -7.72 3.18 -12.56
CA VAL A 46 -6.96 4.30 -13.11
C VAL A 46 -5.66 3.80 -13.75
N GLY A 47 -4.98 4.67 -14.49
CA GLY A 47 -3.71 4.34 -15.12
C GLY A 47 -2.70 5.48 -15.05
N GLN A 48 -1.62 5.35 -15.82
CA GLN A 48 -0.50 6.30 -15.87
C GLN A 48 -0.94 7.76 -16.04
N PRO A 49 -1.94 8.12 -16.89
CA PRO A 49 -2.37 9.51 -17.04
C PRO A 49 -2.91 10.13 -15.74
N VAL A 50 -3.57 9.32 -14.90
CA VAL A 50 -4.05 9.78 -13.60
C VAL A 50 -2.88 9.97 -12.64
N VAL A 51 -1.94 9.03 -12.55
CA VAL A 51 -0.72 9.16 -11.73
C VAL A 51 0.06 10.42 -12.13
N ALA A 52 0.25 10.68 -13.43
CA ALA A 52 0.90 11.88 -13.92
C ALA A 52 0.15 13.18 -13.55
N SER A 53 -1.18 13.12 -13.49
CA SER A 53 -2.01 14.25 -13.07
C SER A 53 -1.91 14.50 -11.57
N LEU A 54 -1.90 13.43 -10.76
CA LEU A 54 -1.68 13.49 -9.32
C LEU A 54 -0.29 14.07 -9.01
N ARG A 55 0.76 13.60 -9.70
CA ARG A 55 2.13 14.12 -9.51
C ARG A 55 2.22 15.64 -9.72
N LYS A 56 1.51 16.18 -10.70
CA LYS A 56 1.44 17.63 -10.93
C LYS A 56 0.68 18.40 -9.84
N ALA A 57 -0.24 17.73 -9.15
CA ALA A 57 -1.10 18.34 -8.15
C ALA A 57 -0.53 18.26 -6.73
N THR A 58 0.49 17.41 -6.47
CA THR A 58 1.00 17.20 -5.11
C THR A 58 2.48 16.82 -5.07
N ASP A 59 3.15 17.17 -3.96
CA ASP A 59 4.49 16.69 -3.59
C ASP A 59 4.47 15.51 -2.61
N LEU A 60 3.29 14.99 -2.26
CA LEU A 60 3.16 13.78 -1.44
C LEU A 60 3.84 12.60 -2.13
N VAL A 61 4.36 11.66 -1.36
CA VAL A 61 4.85 10.38 -1.90
C VAL A 61 3.69 9.65 -2.58
N LEU A 62 3.82 9.37 -3.88
CA LEU A 62 2.87 8.56 -4.63
C LEU A 62 3.26 7.08 -4.50
N ASP A 63 2.50 6.34 -3.69
CA ASP A 63 2.64 4.91 -3.48
C ASP A 63 1.67 4.18 -4.41
N VAL A 64 2.17 3.69 -5.54
CA VAL A 64 1.36 3.09 -6.60
C VAL A 64 1.38 1.58 -6.48
N HIS A 65 0.19 0.97 -6.41
CA HIS A 65 0.02 -0.47 -6.32
C HIS A 65 -0.56 -1.02 -7.62
N LEU A 66 0.19 -1.92 -8.28
CA LEU A 66 -0.21 -2.52 -9.54
C LEU A 66 -0.92 -3.86 -9.33
N LEU A 67 -2.24 -3.83 -9.35
CA LEU A 67 -3.11 -5.01 -9.40
C LEU A 67 -3.42 -5.34 -10.88
N ILE A 68 -2.37 -5.58 -11.66
CA ILE A 68 -2.46 -5.79 -13.12
C ILE A 68 -1.70 -7.04 -13.55
N GLU A 69 -2.11 -7.65 -14.64
CA GLU A 69 -1.39 -8.77 -15.24
C GLU A 69 -0.09 -8.30 -15.90
N ARG A 70 1.01 -9.03 -15.65
CA ARG A 70 2.35 -8.75 -16.24
C ARG A 70 2.83 -7.32 -16.00
N PRO A 71 2.89 -6.88 -14.71
CA PRO A 71 3.20 -5.49 -14.34
C PRO A 71 4.57 -5.02 -14.87
N GLU A 72 5.53 -5.93 -15.11
CA GLU A 72 6.85 -5.60 -15.65
C GLU A 72 6.83 -4.87 -16.99
N ARG A 73 5.69 -4.92 -17.72
CA ARG A 73 5.50 -4.19 -18.98
C ARG A 73 5.26 -2.71 -18.79
N TYR A 74 4.76 -2.32 -17.61
CA TYR A 74 4.25 -0.97 -17.33
C TYR A 74 5.05 -0.23 -16.26
N VAL A 75 6.00 -0.92 -15.60
CA VAL A 75 6.84 -0.32 -14.55
C VAL A 75 7.46 1.00 -14.97
N ALA A 76 8.05 1.03 -16.19
CA ALA A 76 8.69 2.26 -16.70
C ALA A 76 7.70 3.42 -16.76
N ASP A 77 6.54 3.19 -17.34
CA ASP A 77 5.53 4.22 -17.59
C ASP A 77 4.97 4.78 -16.28
N PHE A 78 4.78 3.94 -15.25
CA PHE A 78 4.30 4.38 -13.95
C PHE A 78 5.35 5.16 -13.16
N VAL A 79 6.62 4.78 -13.23
CA VAL A 79 7.71 5.55 -12.59
C VAL A 79 7.89 6.91 -13.30
N GLU A 80 7.86 6.94 -14.64
CA GLU A 80 7.91 8.18 -15.43
C GLU A 80 6.69 9.08 -15.16
N ALA A 81 5.52 8.49 -14.90
CA ALA A 81 4.33 9.23 -14.48
C ALA A 81 4.45 9.85 -13.09
N GLY A 82 5.44 9.46 -12.29
CA GLY A 82 5.74 10.06 -10.99
C GLY A 82 5.49 9.18 -9.77
N ALA A 83 5.42 7.86 -9.93
CA ALA A 83 5.39 6.94 -8.81
C ALA A 83 6.73 6.97 -8.05
N ASP A 84 6.70 7.32 -6.76
CA ASP A 84 7.87 7.29 -5.86
C ASP A 84 8.11 5.89 -5.31
N ARG A 85 7.03 5.15 -5.11
CA ARG A 85 6.97 3.76 -4.64
C ARG A 85 6.06 2.98 -5.59
N LEU A 86 6.48 1.79 -5.99
CA LEU A 86 5.71 0.95 -6.89
C LEU A 86 5.72 -0.51 -6.42
N SER A 87 4.56 -1.07 -6.12
CA SER A 87 4.42 -2.48 -5.78
C SER A 87 3.78 -3.29 -6.91
N VAL A 88 4.28 -4.51 -7.08
CA VAL A 88 3.75 -5.51 -8.00
C VAL A 88 3.39 -6.76 -7.23
N HIS A 89 2.34 -7.47 -7.64
CA HIS A 89 1.99 -8.75 -7.06
C HIS A 89 2.96 -9.85 -7.47
N ILE A 90 3.43 -10.67 -6.51
CA ILE A 90 4.22 -11.86 -6.82
C ILE A 90 3.44 -12.82 -7.72
N GLU A 91 2.11 -12.86 -7.55
CA GLU A 91 1.20 -13.72 -8.32
C GLU A 91 1.01 -13.24 -9.77
N ALA A 92 1.32 -11.97 -10.05
CA ALA A 92 1.09 -11.35 -11.37
C ALA A 92 2.26 -11.49 -12.35
N THR A 93 3.44 -11.92 -11.87
CA THR A 93 4.64 -12.06 -12.72
C THR A 93 5.46 -13.30 -12.39
N PRO A 94 5.86 -14.11 -13.40
CA PRO A 94 6.82 -15.20 -13.20
C PRO A 94 8.27 -14.71 -13.03
N HIS A 95 8.54 -13.43 -13.26
CA HIS A 95 9.88 -12.84 -13.28
C HIS A 95 10.01 -11.70 -12.27
N LEU A 96 9.74 -11.99 -10.98
CA LEU A 96 9.71 -10.98 -9.92
C LEU A 96 11.04 -10.23 -9.79
N HIS A 97 12.19 -10.89 -9.82
CA HIS A 97 13.52 -10.25 -9.82
C HIS A 97 13.63 -9.15 -10.88
N ARG A 98 13.19 -9.45 -12.11
CA ARG A 98 13.21 -8.49 -13.22
C ARG A 98 12.30 -7.28 -12.93
N ALA A 99 11.11 -7.51 -12.37
CA ALA A 99 10.18 -6.43 -12.04
C ALA A 99 10.78 -5.49 -10.99
N LEU A 100 11.36 -6.04 -9.92
CA LEU A 100 12.02 -5.28 -8.86
C LEU A 100 13.23 -4.48 -9.38
N ASP A 101 14.08 -5.11 -10.20
CA ASP A 101 15.23 -4.44 -10.81
C ASP A 101 14.81 -3.28 -11.73
N LEU A 102 13.75 -3.47 -12.51
CA LEU A 102 13.17 -2.42 -13.37
C LEU A 102 12.66 -1.23 -12.55
N ILE A 103 12.01 -1.46 -11.40
CA ILE A 103 11.52 -0.39 -10.51
C ILE A 103 12.70 0.40 -9.94
N ARG A 104 13.65 -0.30 -9.31
CA ARG A 104 14.83 0.32 -8.69
C ARG A 104 15.74 1.03 -9.69
N GLY A 105 15.94 0.42 -10.85
CA GLY A 105 16.75 0.99 -11.93
C GLY A 105 16.20 2.30 -12.49
N ARG A 106 14.94 2.64 -12.20
CA ARG A 106 14.29 3.92 -12.53
C ARG A 106 14.18 4.89 -11.35
N GLY A 107 14.70 4.53 -10.19
CA GLY A 107 14.76 5.40 -9.02
C GLY A 107 13.55 5.34 -8.08
N ALA A 108 12.56 4.50 -8.36
CA ALA A 108 11.44 4.28 -7.44
C ALA A 108 11.75 3.20 -6.40
N LYS A 109 11.06 3.22 -5.26
CA LYS A 109 11.13 2.17 -4.25
C LYS A 109 10.36 0.94 -4.71
N ALA A 110 11.03 -0.23 -4.72
CA ALA A 110 10.47 -1.47 -5.21
C ALA A 110 9.72 -2.23 -4.11
N GLY A 111 8.43 -2.48 -4.35
CA GLY A 111 7.55 -3.22 -3.47
C GLY A 111 7.05 -4.53 -4.05
N VAL A 112 6.77 -5.49 -3.17
CA VAL A 112 6.06 -6.71 -3.52
C VAL A 112 4.77 -6.79 -2.72
N ALA A 113 3.66 -7.01 -3.43
CA ALA A 113 2.36 -7.27 -2.84
C ALA A 113 2.06 -8.77 -2.81
N LEU A 114 1.34 -9.20 -1.77
CA LEU A 114 0.93 -10.60 -1.56
C LEU A 114 -0.57 -10.66 -1.31
N ASN A 115 -1.27 -11.48 -2.07
CA ASN A 115 -2.67 -11.82 -1.81
C ASN A 115 -2.83 -12.54 -0.45
N PRO A 116 -4.04 -12.56 0.14
CA PRO A 116 -4.29 -13.21 1.42
C PRO A 116 -3.88 -14.69 1.46
N ALA A 117 -4.00 -15.42 0.36
CA ALA A 117 -3.65 -16.84 0.27
C ALA A 117 -2.16 -17.12 0.04
N THR A 118 -1.36 -16.12 -0.34
CA THR A 118 0.07 -16.30 -0.64
C THR A 118 0.90 -16.19 0.64
N PRO A 119 1.73 -17.18 0.98
CA PRO A 119 2.54 -17.15 2.18
C PRO A 119 3.71 -16.16 2.05
N ILE A 120 4.14 -15.59 3.16
CA ILE A 120 5.25 -14.60 3.20
C ILE A 120 6.60 -15.23 2.80
N GLU A 121 6.76 -16.50 3.05
CA GLU A 121 7.96 -17.29 2.70
C GLU A 121 8.22 -17.33 1.19
N SER A 122 7.21 -17.07 0.36
CA SER A 122 7.36 -16.92 -1.10
C SER A 122 8.33 -15.82 -1.49
N LEU A 123 8.65 -14.90 -0.59
CA LEU A 123 9.62 -13.81 -0.81
C LEU A 123 11.06 -14.16 -0.42
N ALA A 124 11.32 -15.38 0.08
CA ALA A 124 12.62 -15.76 0.65
C ALA A 124 13.81 -15.49 -0.31
N GLU A 125 13.62 -15.74 -1.59
CA GLU A 125 14.68 -15.58 -2.60
C GLU A 125 14.89 -14.13 -3.07
N VAL A 126 14.00 -13.19 -2.68
CA VAL A 126 14.04 -11.79 -3.13
C VAL A 126 14.16 -10.76 -2.00
N TRP A 127 14.31 -11.19 -0.74
CA TRP A 127 14.39 -10.30 0.42
C TRP A 127 15.39 -9.15 0.26
N GLY A 128 16.54 -9.39 -0.36
CA GLY A 128 17.58 -8.38 -0.56
C GLY A 128 17.25 -7.32 -1.61
N GLU A 129 16.16 -7.50 -2.35
CA GLU A 129 15.77 -6.63 -3.46
C GLU A 129 14.53 -5.79 -3.18
N ILE A 130 13.89 -6.00 -2.03
CA ILE A 130 12.61 -5.41 -1.66
C ILE A 130 12.84 -4.19 -0.76
N ASP A 131 12.33 -3.02 -1.15
CA ASP A 131 12.27 -1.84 -0.29
C ASP A 131 11.04 -1.88 0.63
N PHE A 132 9.93 -2.49 0.19
CA PHE A 132 8.73 -2.67 1.02
C PHE A 132 7.90 -3.89 0.59
N VAL A 133 7.19 -4.46 1.57
CA VAL A 133 6.22 -5.54 1.36
C VAL A 133 4.81 -5.00 1.61
N ASN A 134 3.88 -5.22 0.69
CA ASN A 134 2.46 -4.90 0.86
C ASN A 134 1.65 -6.18 1.11
N VAL A 135 1.23 -6.40 2.35
CA VAL A 135 0.42 -7.56 2.74
C VAL A 135 -1.06 -7.22 2.62
N LEU A 136 -1.74 -7.90 1.68
CA LEU A 136 -3.18 -7.75 1.57
C LEU A 136 -3.90 -8.54 2.68
N THR A 137 -4.78 -7.85 3.38
CA THR A 137 -5.61 -8.36 4.49
C THR A 137 -7.10 -8.49 4.11
N ALA A 138 -7.42 -8.25 2.84
CA ALA A 138 -8.69 -8.52 2.20
C ALA A 138 -8.42 -9.03 0.78
N ASP A 139 -9.34 -9.79 0.20
CA ASP A 139 -9.18 -10.29 -1.18
C ASP A 139 -9.52 -9.15 -2.15
N PRO A 140 -8.58 -8.68 -2.98
CA PRO A 140 -8.82 -7.54 -3.87
C PRO A 140 -9.75 -7.88 -5.05
N ALA A 141 -10.06 -9.16 -5.27
CA ALA A 141 -10.95 -9.61 -6.33
C ALA A 141 -12.43 -9.67 -5.90
N LEU A 142 -12.74 -9.32 -4.65
CA LEU A 142 -14.10 -9.35 -4.11
C LEU A 142 -14.67 -7.94 -3.94
N ASP A 143 -15.90 -7.73 -4.42
CA ASP A 143 -16.67 -6.54 -4.08
C ASP A 143 -16.82 -6.43 -2.56
N GLU A 144 -16.65 -5.24 -2.01
CA GLU A 144 -16.73 -4.99 -0.56
C GLU A 144 -15.89 -5.97 0.29
N ALA A 145 -14.67 -6.25 -0.16
CA ALA A 145 -13.77 -7.21 0.47
C ALA A 145 -13.60 -6.95 1.97
N ALA A 146 -14.07 -7.91 2.77
CA ALA A 146 -13.99 -7.84 4.23
C ALA A 146 -12.54 -8.12 4.70
N PHE A 147 -12.15 -7.47 5.78
CA PHE A 147 -10.90 -7.79 6.48
C PHE A 147 -10.87 -9.27 6.89
N ILE A 148 -9.75 -9.93 6.60
CA ILE A 148 -9.49 -11.34 6.93
C ILE A 148 -8.67 -11.39 8.22
N PRO A 149 -9.25 -11.71 9.39
CA PRO A 149 -8.52 -11.68 10.68
C PRO A 149 -7.28 -12.58 10.70
N ALA A 150 -7.30 -13.71 9.98
CA ALA A 150 -6.17 -14.63 9.89
C ALA A 150 -4.92 -13.99 9.24
N SER A 151 -5.08 -12.94 8.41
CA SER A 151 -3.96 -12.24 7.78
C SER A 151 -3.05 -11.50 8.76
N VAL A 152 -3.52 -11.20 9.98
CA VAL A 152 -2.69 -10.62 11.04
C VAL A 152 -1.50 -11.52 11.37
N ALA A 153 -1.68 -12.84 11.31
CA ALA A 153 -0.58 -13.79 11.50
C ALA A 153 0.50 -13.64 10.42
N LYS A 154 0.11 -13.39 9.16
CA LYS A 154 1.06 -13.11 8.06
C LYS A 154 1.82 -11.80 8.29
N VAL A 155 1.15 -10.75 8.77
CA VAL A 155 1.82 -9.48 9.12
C VAL A 155 2.88 -9.70 10.21
N ARG A 156 2.56 -10.50 11.25
CA ARG A 156 3.54 -10.88 12.29
C ARG A 156 4.70 -11.69 11.72
N ALA A 157 4.41 -12.67 10.86
CA ALA A 157 5.45 -13.49 10.21
C ALA A 157 6.39 -12.65 9.35
N ALA A 158 5.85 -11.66 8.61
CA ALA A 158 6.66 -10.71 7.83
C ALA A 158 7.56 -9.85 8.73
N SER A 159 7.03 -9.36 9.86
CA SER A 159 7.82 -8.61 10.85
C SER A 159 8.91 -9.47 11.49
N GLN A 160 8.61 -10.72 11.83
CA GLN A 160 9.58 -11.68 12.37
C GLN A 160 10.69 -12.00 11.36
N ALA A 161 10.34 -12.33 10.11
CA ALA A 161 11.31 -12.56 9.04
C ALA A 161 12.24 -11.35 8.84
N ARG A 162 11.69 -10.13 8.89
CA ARG A 162 12.48 -8.89 8.83
C ARG A 162 13.52 -8.80 9.94
N GLU A 163 13.15 -9.14 11.16
CA GLU A 163 14.04 -9.12 12.33
C GLU A 163 15.09 -10.25 12.25
N GLU A 164 14.66 -11.49 12.01
CA GLU A 164 15.51 -12.68 11.95
C GLU A 164 16.60 -12.58 10.88
N HIS A 165 16.22 -12.08 9.70
CA HIS A 165 17.15 -11.92 8.56
C HIS A 165 17.80 -10.53 8.50
N ARG A 166 17.53 -9.63 9.46
CA ARG A 166 18.04 -8.25 9.51
C ARG A 166 17.76 -7.46 8.23
N LEU A 167 16.54 -7.60 7.73
CA LEU A 167 16.10 -6.96 6.48
C LEU A 167 15.63 -5.52 6.75
N GLY A 168 15.82 -4.63 5.77
CA GLY A 168 15.49 -3.22 5.89
C GLY A 168 14.16 -2.80 5.24
N PHE A 169 13.30 -3.74 4.82
CA PHE A 169 12.07 -3.39 4.12
C PHE A 169 11.02 -2.76 5.06
N VAL A 170 10.19 -1.91 4.49
CA VAL A 170 9.01 -1.34 5.15
C VAL A 170 7.84 -2.33 5.02
N LEU A 171 7.14 -2.61 6.10
CA LEU A 171 5.97 -3.49 6.09
C LEU A 171 4.69 -2.67 5.96
N GLN A 172 4.04 -2.76 4.80
CA GLN A 172 2.78 -2.12 4.48
C GLN A 172 1.65 -3.14 4.55
N VAL A 173 0.48 -2.69 4.97
CA VAL A 173 -0.73 -3.52 5.09
C VAL A 173 -1.89 -2.81 4.43
N GLU A 174 -2.65 -3.55 3.62
CA GLU A 174 -3.76 -3.06 2.84
C GLU A 174 -4.94 -4.04 2.87
N GLY A 175 -6.15 -3.50 2.79
CA GLY A 175 -7.39 -4.29 2.71
C GLY A 175 -8.20 -4.33 4.00
N GLY A 176 -9.35 -3.68 4.02
CA GLY A 176 -10.27 -3.65 5.15
C GLY A 176 -9.73 -3.00 6.43
N VAL A 177 -8.72 -2.13 6.32
CA VAL A 177 -8.14 -1.41 7.46
C VAL A 177 -9.10 -0.32 7.94
N THR A 178 -9.41 -0.35 9.24
CA THR A 178 -10.34 0.57 9.91
C THR A 178 -9.79 1.03 11.26
N ALA A 179 -10.45 1.96 11.92
CA ALA A 179 -10.10 2.37 13.28
C ALA A 179 -10.19 1.23 14.33
N ALA A 180 -10.91 0.15 14.01
CA ALA A 180 -11.09 -1.00 14.92
C ALA A 180 -9.88 -1.96 14.89
N ASN A 181 -9.28 -2.21 13.71
CA ASN A 181 -8.18 -3.19 13.56
C ASN A 181 -6.79 -2.55 13.38
N LEU A 182 -6.72 -1.24 13.13
CA LEU A 182 -5.48 -0.47 12.92
C LEU A 182 -4.44 -0.71 14.03
N GLU A 183 -4.86 -0.77 15.30
CA GLU A 183 -3.96 -0.97 16.43
C GLU A 183 -3.36 -2.38 16.45
N GLU A 184 -4.17 -3.38 16.14
CA GLU A 184 -3.71 -4.77 16.05
C GLU A 184 -2.68 -4.95 14.94
N LEU A 185 -2.93 -4.35 13.76
CA LEU A 185 -2.02 -4.41 12.61
C LEU A 185 -0.68 -3.70 12.88
N ALA A 186 -0.72 -2.53 13.53
CA ALA A 186 0.51 -1.83 13.91
C ALA A 186 1.32 -2.62 14.97
N ARG A 187 0.66 -3.23 15.96
CA ARG A 187 1.33 -4.13 16.93
C ARG A 187 1.87 -5.40 16.29
N ALA A 188 1.26 -5.86 15.19
CA ALA A 188 1.76 -6.98 14.41
C ALA A 188 3.03 -6.64 13.62
N GLY A 189 3.42 -5.36 13.55
CA GLY A 189 4.66 -4.89 12.93
C GLY A 189 4.48 -4.06 11.68
N ALA A 190 3.25 -3.68 11.30
CA ALA A 190 3.00 -2.81 10.16
C ALA A 190 3.58 -1.40 10.39
N ASP A 191 4.36 -0.91 9.42
CA ASP A 191 4.91 0.44 9.40
C ASP A 191 4.00 1.42 8.66
N ILE A 192 3.25 0.92 7.65
CA ILE A 192 2.29 1.70 6.86
C ILE A 192 0.96 0.94 6.80
N LEU A 193 -0.13 1.67 7.00
CA LEU A 193 -1.49 1.16 6.94
C LEU A 193 -2.25 1.90 5.84
N VAL A 194 -2.61 1.18 4.77
CA VAL A 194 -3.41 1.72 3.66
C VAL A 194 -4.87 1.74 4.06
N VAL A 195 -5.50 2.91 3.98
CA VAL A 195 -6.89 3.12 4.42
C VAL A 195 -7.67 3.88 3.36
N GLY A 196 -8.68 3.26 2.80
CA GLY A 196 -9.55 3.86 1.79
C GLY A 196 -10.93 4.23 2.35
N SER A 197 -11.87 3.30 2.29
CA SER A 197 -13.29 3.51 2.60
C SER A 197 -13.55 4.06 4.00
N ALA A 198 -12.78 3.65 5.00
CA ALA A 198 -12.91 4.15 6.37
C ALA A 198 -12.63 5.67 6.49
N ILE A 199 -11.90 6.25 5.53
CA ILE A 199 -11.65 7.69 5.44
C ILE A 199 -12.70 8.33 4.52
N PHE A 200 -12.72 7.98 3.25
CA PHE A 200 -13.45 8.72 2.21
C PHE A 200 -14.97 8.50 2.21
N LYS A 201 -15.47 7.41 2.80
CA LYS A 201 -16.91 7.18 3.01
C LYS A 201 -17.41 7.74 4.36
N SER A 202 -16.55 8.37 5.16
CA SER A 202 -16.95 9.03 6.41
C SER A 202 -17.62 10.38 6.13
N VAL A 203 -18.36 10.90 7.11
CA VAL A 203 -19.02 12.22 7.02
C VAL A 203 -18.00 13.35 6.87
N ASP A 204 -16.84 13.22 7.52
CA ASP A 204 -15.73 14.18 7.47
C ASP A 204 -14.40 13.45 7.30
N PRO A 205 -13.94 13.26 6.04
CA PRO A 205 -12.71 12.55 5.74
C PRO A 205 -11.47 13.16 6.39
N GLN A 206 -11.38 14.49 6.52
CA GLN A 206 -10.22 15.15 7.11
C GLN A 206 -10.12 14.86 8.62
N THR A 207 -11.21 15.00 9.36
CA THR A 207 -11.25 14.67 10.78
C THR A 207 -11.00 13.18 11.02
N GLN A 208 -11.57 12.32 10.18
CA GLN A 208 -11.39 10.89 10.28
C GLN A 208 -9.93 10.49 10.06
N LEU A 209 -9.29 10.97 8.99
CA LEU A 209 -7.87 10.73 8.72
C LEU A 209 -6.98 11.22 9.86
N SER A 210 -7.18 12.45 10.32
CA SER A 210 -6.43 13.03 11.45
C SER A 210 -6.56 12.19 12.73
N THR A 211 -7.74 11.63 12.98
CA THR A 211 -8.00 10.77 14.14
C THR A 211 -7.26 9.42 14.01
N MET A 212 -7.31 8.81 12.82
CA MET A 212 -6.60 7.55 12.56
C MET A 212 -5.08 7.75 12.64
N MET A 213 -4.54 8.85 12.12
CA MET A 213 -3.11 9.19 12.21
C MET A 213 -2.65 9.33 13.66
N ARG A 214 -3.42 10.06 14.49
CA ARG A 214 -3.11 10.19 15.95
C ARG A 214 -3.13 8.83 16.65
N LYS A 215 -4.10 7.98 16.32
CA LYS A 215 -4.20 6.64 16.89
C LYS A 215 -2.99 5.78 16.48
N ALA A 216 -2.59 5.82 15.21
CA ALA A 216 -1.41 5.10 14.70
C ALA A 216 -0.09 5.64 15.32
N ALA A 217 0.02 6.95 15.53
CA ALA A 217 1.18 7.59 16.14
C ALA A 217 1.33 7.27 17.64
N GLY A 218 0.22 7.24 18.39
CA GLY A 218 0.21 6.97 19.84
C GLY A 218 0.70 5.58 20.22
N MET A 219 0.74 4.64 19.28
CA MET A 219 1.22 3.27 19.51
C MET A 219 2.75 3.11 19.55
N GLY A 220 3.51 4.17 19.23
CA GLY A 220 4.97 4.19 19.32
C GLY A 220 5.54 4.46 20.71
N LEU A 221 4.70 4.70 21.73
CA LEU A 221 5.13 5.11 23.06
C LEU A 221 5.05 4.02 24.14
N THR A 222 4.67 2.79 23.78
CA THR A 222 4.60 1.69 24.75
C THR A 222 5.35 0.46 24.25
N SER A 223 6.67 0.48 24.30
CA SER A 223 7.50 -0.66 24.64
C SER A 223 8.99 -0.41 24.41
N LYS A 224 9.64 0.07 25.40
CA LYS A 224 11.01 -0.31 25.78
C LYS A 224 11.10 -0.01 27.27
N VAL A 225 10.61 -0.96 28.07
CA VAL A 225 11.07 -1.18 29.43
C VAL A 225 11.49 -2.62 29.52
#